data_7dbb5daa973ada76c141bbb05e48717c
#
_entry.id   7dbb5daa973ada76c141bbb05e48717c
#
_cell.length_a   1.000
_cell.length_b   1.000
_cell.length_c   1.000
_cell.angle_alpha   90.00
_cell.angle_beta   90.00
_cell.angle_gamma   90.00
#
_symmetry.space_group_name_H-M   'P 1'
#
loop_
_entity.id
_entity.type
_entity.pdbx_description
1 polymer ?
#
loop_
_entity_poly.entity_id
_entity_poly.type
_entity_poly.pdbx_seq_one_letter_code
_entity_poly.pdbx_strand_id
1 'polypeptide(L)'
;MTEERLRMWNEHVICASFCKRFSFSSSDDALYFYFHVREHRDRGDILVYQKESASSLKNFNFEGFMGSYFFALPPVSLRRLFGEMVDPFVRQQSVLAVQNQKLAQARDLLLPRLMSGE
;
A
#
# COMPACT_ATOMS: atom_id res chain seq x y z
N MET A 1 -5.40 1.68 -1.31
CA MET A 1 -5.82 0.32 -1.68
C MET A 1 -6.71 0.45 -2.89
N THR A 2 -6.45 -0.29 -3.97
CA THR A 2 -7.22 -0.21 -5.23
C THR A 2 -8.54 -0.97 -5.11
N GLU A 3 -9.54 -0.62 -5.94
CA GLU A 3 -10.83 -1.30 -5.97
C GLU A 3 -10.68 -2.81 -6.25
N GLU A 4 -9.76 -3.19 -7.14
CA GLU A 4 -9.49 -4.60 -7.44
C GLU A 4 -9.01 -5.37 -6.20
N ARG A 5 -8.18 -4.74 -5.37
CA ARG A 5 -7.74 -5.35 -4.10
C ARG A 5 -8.85 -5.44 -3.06
N LEU A 6 -9.76 -4.46 -3.03
CA LEU A 6 -10.95 -4.54 -2.17
C LEU A 6 -11.85 -5.70 -2.55
N ARG A 7 -12.07 -5.92 -3.86
CA ARG A 7 -12.87 -7.05 -4.36
C ARG A 7 -12.31 -8.42 -3.98
N MET A 8 -11.00 -8.55 -3.81
CA MET A 8 -10.37 -9.79 -3.32
C MET A 8 -10.86 -10.18 -1.91
N TRP A 9 -11.31 -9.20 -1.11
CA TRP A 9 -11.77 -9.37 0.27
C TRP A 9 -13.30 -9.21 0.41
N ASN A 10 -14.06 -9.40 -0.70
CA ASN A 10 -15.50 -9.15 -0.74
C ASN A 10 -15.89 -7.76 -0.23
N GLU A 11 -15.03 -6.77 -0.47
CA GLU A 11 -15.22 -5.35 -0.09
C GLU A 11 -15.37 -5.10 1.43
N HIS A 12 -15.25 -6.13 2.27
CA HIS A 12 -15.36 -6.03 3.72
C HIS A 12 -13.99 -5.85 4.38
N VAL A 13 -13.34 -4.71 4.12
CA VAL A 13 -12.05 -4.38 4.72
C VAL A 13 -12.20 -3.22 5.69
N ILE A 14 -11.91 -3.49 6.96
CA ILE A 14 -11.89 -2.49 8.02
C ILE A 14 -10.44 -2.21 8.41
N CYS A 15 -10.12 -0.93 8.58
CA CYS A 15 -8.82 -0.52 9.09
C CYS A 15 -8.71 -0.91 10.57
N ALA A 16 -7.68 -1.68 10.93
CA ALA A 16 -7.43 -2.03 12.32
C ALA A 16 -7.13 -0.76 13.15
N SER A 17 -7.38 -0.80 14.45
CA SER A 17 -7.22 0.36 15.35
C SER A 17 -5.83 0.99 15.35
N PHE A 18 -4.80 0.18 15.10
CA PHE A 18 -3.40 0.63 14.99
C PHE A 18 -3.01 1.13 13.58
N CYS A 19 -3.89 0.97 12.59
CA CYS A 19 -3.69 1.53 11.25
C CYS A 19 -4.28 2.93 11.15
N LYS A 20 -3.64 3.79 10.37
CA LYS A 20 -4.15 5.14 10.10
C LYS A 20 -4.43 5.28 8.61
N ARG A 21 -5.61 5.79 8.30
CA ARG A 21 -6.03 6.06 6.93
C ARG A 21 -5.77 7.52 6.58
N PHE A 22 -5.08 7.75 5.48
CA PHE A 22 -4.97 9.06 4.86
C PHE A 22 -6.00 9.17 3.73
N SER A 23 -6.71 10.29 3.68
CA SER A 23 -7.68 10.60 2.62
C SER A 23 -7.27 11.90 1.94
N PHE A 24 -7.38 11.93 0.63
CA PHE A 24 -7.01 13.06 -0.22
C PHE A 24 -8.18 13.45 -1.11
N SER A 25 -8.24 14.72 -1.50
CA SER A 25 -9.27 15.22 -2.43
C SER A 25 -9.00 14.80 -3.88
N SER A 26 -7.74 14.46 -4.20
CA SER A 26 -7.30 14.08 -5.53
C SER A 26 -6.54 12.75 -5.48
N SER A 27 -6.75 11.90 -6.48
CA SER A 27 -5.96 10.68 -6.67
C SER A 27 -4.48 10.95 -6.92
N ASP A 28 -4.16 12.06 -7.60
CA ASP A 28 -2.78 12.46 -7.88
C ASP A 28 -2.04 12.81 -6.59
N ASP A 29 -2.71 13.52 -5.68
CA ASP A 29 -2.16 13.84 -4.35
C ASP A 29 -1.95 12.57 -3.51
N ALA A 30 -2.88 11.64 -3.58
CA ALA A 30 -2.76 10.35 -2.90
C ALA A 30 -1.59 9.52 -3.44
N LEU A 31 -1.41 9.48 -4.77
CA LEU A 31 -0.30 8.79 -5.42
C LEU A 31 1.03 9.44 -5.06
N TYR A 32 1.12 10.77 -5.17
CA TYR A 32 2.33 11.49 -4.80
C TYR A 32 2.73 11.23 -3.35
N PHE A 33 1.80 11.38 -2.41
CA PHE A 33 2.04 11.13 -1.00
C PHE A 33 2.45 9.67 -0.73
N TYR A 34 1.78 8.72 -1.35
CA TYR A 34 2.11 7.29 -1.21
C TYR A 34 3.55 6.99 -1.62
N PHE A 35 3.97 7.47 -2.79
CA PHE A 35 5.32 7.22 -3.29
C PHE A 35 6.37 7.99 -2.48
N HIS A 36 6.06 9.21 -2.06
CA HIS A 36 6.92 9.99 -1.20
C HIS A 36 7.19 9.29 0.15
N VAL A 37 6.13 8.86 0.86
CA VAL A 37 6.26 8.13 2.12
C VAL A 37 6.99 6.80 1.92
N ARG A 38 6.73 6.11 0.82
CA ARG A 38 7.41 4.85 0.49
C ARG A 38 8.91 5.07 0.28
N GLU A 39 9.31 6.09 -0.46
CA GLU A 39 10.71 6.45 -0.67
C GLU A 39 11.42 6.73 0.66
N HIS A 40 10.82 7.53 1.53
CA HIS A 40 11.37 7.82 2.85
C HIS A 40 11.42 6.60 3.77
N ARG A 41 10.47 5.68 3.64
CA ARG A 41 10.52 4.40 4.34
C ARG A 41 11.70 3.55 3.84
N ASP A 42 11.88 3.47 2.54
CA ASP A 42 12.91 2.63 1.92
C ASP A 42 14.32 3.20 2.21
N ARG A 43 14.45 4.51 2.40
CA ARG A 43 15.67 5.17 2.92
C ARG A 43 15.87 5.01 4.43
N GLY A 44 14.84 4.64 5.16
CA GLY A 44 14.89 4.55 6.62
C GLY A 44 14.53 5.84 7.36
N ASP A 45 14.25 6.94 6.67
CA ASP A 45 13.95 8.25 7.28
C ASP A 45 12.72 8.20 8.20
N ILE A 46 11.77 7.31 7.91
CA ILE A 46 10.55 7.14 8.72
C ILE A 46 10.79 6.38 10.02
N LEU A 47 11.94 5.70 10.17
CA LEU A 47 12.24 4.93 11.37
C LEU A 47 12.36 5.79 12.63
N VAL A 48 12.66 7.08 12.51
CA VAL A 48 12.67 8.03 13.64
C VAL A 48 11.31 8.17 14.32
N TYR A 49 10.22 7.85 13.60
CA TYR A 49 8.86 7.85 14.12
C TYR A 49 8.44 6.48 14.68
N GLN A 50 9.36 5.53 14.77
CA GLN A 50 9.09 4.24 15.36
C GLN A 50 9.31 4.32 16.88
N LYS A 51 8.31 3.89 17.65
CA LYS A 51 8.41 3.73 19.10
C LYS A 51 8.36 2.25 19.44
N GLU A 52 9.25 1.82 20.32
CA GLU A 52 9.22 0.49 20.89
C GLU A 52 8.38 0.51 22.17
N SER A 53 7.43 -0.41 22.26
CA SER A 53 6.65 -0.61 23.49
C SER A 53 7.39 -1.51 24.47
N ALA A 54 6.96 -1.55 25.73
CA ALA A 54 7.52 -2.43 26.74
C ALA A 54 7.46 -3.93 26.38
N SER A 55 6.59 -4.31 25.44
CA SER A 55 6.47 -5.67 24.89
C SER A 55 7.31 -5.91 23.63
N SER A 56 8.29 -5.04 23.35
CA SER A 56 9.14 -5.08 22.15
C SER A 56 8.37 -4.95 20.81
N LEU A 57 7.10 -4.56 20.86
CA LEU A 57 6.32 -4.27 19.68
C LEU A 57 6.68 -2.87 19.16
N LYS A 58 6.99 -2.81 17.89
CA LYS A 58 7.31 -1.57 17.20
C LYS A 58 6.03 -0.90 16.70
N ASN A 59 5.73 0.26 17.28
CA ASN A 59 4.56 1.06 16.92
C ASN A 59 4.98 2.32 16.17
N PHE A 60 4.14 2.77 15.24
CA PHE A 60 4.35 4.02 14.54
C PHE A 60 3.82 5.19 15.38
N ASN A 61 4.69 6.17 15.67
CA ASN A 61 4.32 7.40 16.37
C ASN A 61 3.63 8.36 15.40
N PHE A 62 2.34 8.16 15.20
CA PHE A 62 1.54 8.95 14.26
C PHE A 62 1.51 10.43 14.61
N GLU A 63 1.38 10.78 15.88
CA GLU A 63 1.34 12.17 16.34
C GLU A 63 2.66 12.89 16.08
N GLY A 64 3.78 12.25 16.40
CA GLY A 64 5.10 12.77 16.08
C GLY A 64 5.32 12.94 14.58
N PHE A 65 4.87 11.98 13.80
CA PHE A 65 4.91 12.08 12.34
C PHE A 65 4.09 13.27 11.83
N MET A 66 2.84 13.41 12.25
CA MET A 66 1.99 14.52 11.81
C MET A 66 2.49 15.90 12.27
N GLY A 67 3.20 15.97 13.41
CA GLY A 67 3.69 17.22 13.97
C GLY A 67 5.04 17.66 13.43
N SER A 68 5.88 16.75 12.92
CA SER A 68 7.27 17.08 12.55
C SER A 68 7.71 16.57 11.18
N TYR A 69 6.86 15.81 10.48
CA TYR A 69 7.18 15.35 9.14
C TYR A 69 6.83 16.41 8.10
N PHE A 70 7.86 16.96 7.48
CA PHE A 70 7.72 17.96 6.42
C PHE A 70 8.16 17.38 5.10
N PHE A 71 7.42 17.67 4.05
CA PHE A 71 7.80 17.31 2.69
C PHE A 71 7.45 18.44 1.73
N ALA A 72 8.24 18.57 0.68
CA ALA A 72 7.96 19.54 -0.37
C ALA A 72 6.72 19.11 -1.16
N LEU A 73 5.71 19.97 -1.20
CA LEU A 73 4.53 19.74 -2.01
C LEU A 73 4.73 20.41 -3.38
N PRO A 74 4.91 19.63 -4.47
CA PRO A 74 5.07 20.19 -5.80
C PRO A 74 3.80 20.93 -6.26
N PRO A 75 3.92 21.84 -7.24
CA PRO A 75 2.77 22.45 -7.89
C PRO A 75 1.79 21.39 -8.39
N VAL A 76 0.48 21.74 -8.45
CA VAL A 76 -0.59 20.82 -8.87
C VAL A 76 -0.32 20.22 -10.26
N SER A 77 0.24 21.02 -11.18
CA SER A 77 0.58 20.57 -12.54
C SER A 77 1.60 19.41 -12.52
N LEU A 78 2.62 19.49 -11.68
CA LEU A 78 3.62 18.41 -11.54
C LEU A 78 3.04 17.17 -10.88
N ARG A 79 2.20 17.33 -9.85
CA ARG A 79 1.53 16.18 -9.21
C ARG A 79 0.60 15.45 -10.16
N ARG A 80 -0.13 16.21 -11.00
CA ARG A 80 -0.97 15.63 -12.04
C ARG A 80 -0.16 14.87 -13.08
N LEU A 81 0.91 15.47 -13.60
CA LEU A 81 1.81 14.79 -14.54
C LEU A 81 2.39 13.51 -13.95
N PHE A 82 2.81 13.55 -12.70
CA PHE A 82 3.26 12.38 -11.96
C PHE A 82 2.16 11.31 -11.86
N GLY A 83 0.93 11.71 -11.51
CA GLY A 83 -0.22 10.81 -11.44
C GLY A 83 -0.51 10.14 -12.79
N GLU A 84 -0.53 10.91 -13.87
CA GLU A 84 -0.73 10.41 -15.25
C GLU A 84 0.33 9.37 -15.64
N MET A 85 1.58 9.57 -15.22
CA MET A 85 2.68 8.64 -15.50
C MET A 85 2.62 7.37 -14.64
N VAL A 86 2.22 7.48 -13.38
CA VAL A 86 2.37 6.41 -12.38
C VAL A 86 1.10 5.56 -12.24
N ASP A 87 -0.10 6.15 -12.40
CA ASP A 87 -1.38 5.45 -12.23
C ASP A 87 -1.50 4.17 -13.07
N PRO A 88 -1.06 4.14 -14.37
CA PRO A 88 -1.09 2.91 -15.15
C PRO A 88 -0.26 1.78 -14.54
N PHE A 89 0.89 2.08 -13.96
CA PHE A 89 1.74 1.06 -13.32
C PHE A 89 1.11 0.54 -12.03
N VAL A 90 0.50 1.40 -11.24
CA VAL A 90 -0.20 1.00 -10.01
C VAL A 90 -1.40 0.11 -10.33
N ARG A 91 -2.17 0.44 -11.37
CA ARG A 91 -3.27 -0.40 -11.87
C ARG A 91 -2.76 -1.74 -12.36
N GLN A 92 -1.73 -1.75 -13.20
CA GLN A 92 -1.13 -2.99 -13.70
C GLN A 92 -0.63 -3.87 -12.55
N GLN A 93 0.04 -3.30 -11.57
CA GLN A 93 0.49 -4.03 -10.38
C GLN A 93 -0.70 -4.67 -9.64
N SER A 94 -1.81 -3.97 -9.51
CA SER A 94 -3.01 -4.49 -8.87
C SER A 94 -3.62 -5.66 -9.63
N VAL A 95 -3.72 -5.56 -10.96
CA VAL A 95 -4.21 -6.64 -11.83
C VAL A 95 -3.32 -7.87 -11.71
N LEU A 96 -2.00 -7.69 -11.81
CA LEU A 96 -1.04 -8.79 -11.68
C LEU A 96 -1.11 -9.46 -10.30
N ALA A 97 -1.32 -8.70 -9.23
CA ALA A 97 -1.47 -9.25 -7.89
C ALA A 97 -2.70 -10.19 -7.80
N VAL A 98 -3.83 -9.79 -8.40
CA VAL A 98 -5.04 -10.62 -8.47
C VAL A 98 -4.81 -11.87 -9.31
N GLN A 99 -4.14 -11.73 -10.47
CA GLN A 99 -3.81 -12.87 -11.33
C GLN A 99 -2.90 -13.87 -10.62
N ASN A 100 -1.86 -13.39 -9.92
CA ASN A 100 -0.96 -14.24 -9.15
C ASN A 100 -1.70 -15.03 -8.06
N GLN A 101 -2.67 -14.40 -7.39
CA GLN A 101 -3.48 -15.11 -6.41
C GLN A 101 -4.32 -16.21 -7.05
N LYS A 102 -4.97 -15.94 -8.19
CA LYS A 102 -5.74 -16.95 -8.93
C LYS A 102 -4.87 -18.11 -9.41
N LEU A 103 -3.66 -17.81 -9.90
CA LEU A 103 -2.70 -18.82 -10.32
C LEU A 103 -2.23 -19.69 -9.13
N ALA A 104 -1.98 -19.08 -7.99
CA ALA A 104 -1.64 -19.84 -6.78
C ALA A 104 -2.78 -20.77 -6.35
N GLN A 105 -4.03 -20.29 -6.35
CA GLN A 105 -5.21 -21.12 -6.06
C GLN A 105 -5.36 -22.28 -7.06
N ALA A 106 -5.20 -22.01 -8.36
CA ALA A 106 -5.25 -23.06 -9.38
C ALA A 106 -4.16 -24.11 -9.19
N ARG A 107 -2.92 -23.68 -8.91
CA ARG A 107 -1.80 -24.59 -8.59
C ARG A 107 -2.15 -25.47 -7.39
N ASP A 108 -2.64 -24.87 -6.30
CA ASP A 108 -2.91 -25.58 -5.06
C ASP A 108 -4.09 -26.58 -5.19
N LEU A 109 -5.02 -26.34 -6.12
CA LEU A 109 -6.09 -27.25 -6.47
C LEU A 109 -5.63 -28.41 -7.37
N LEU A 110 -4.70 -28.14 -8.29
CA LEU A 110 -4.24 -29.13 -9.27
C LEU A 110 -3.13 -30.03 -8.73
N LEU A 111 -2.24 -29.51 -7.89
CA LEU A 111 -1.08 -30.25 -7.41
C LEU A 111 -1.44 -31.57 -6.71
N PRO A 112 -2.41 -31.63 -5.78
CA PRO A 112 -2.82 -32.89 -5.14
C PRO A 112 -3.33 -33.92 -6.15
N ARG A 113 -4.11 -33.50 -7.15
CA ARG A 113 -4.66 -34.39 -8.20
C ARG A 113 -3.55 -34.98 -9.07
N LEU A 114 -2.60 -34.17 -9.47
CA LEU A 114 -1.44 -34.64 -10.25
C LEU A 114 -0.57 -35.62 -9.46
N MET A 115 -0.47 -35.41 -8.14
CA MET A 115 0.33 -36.30 -7.28
C MET A 115 -0.40 -37.60 -6.93
N SER A 116 -1.74 -37.61 -6.91
CA SER A 116 -2.55 -38.83 -6.71
C SER A 116 -2.72 -39.67 -7.97
N GLY A 117 -2.35 -39.11 -9.13
CA GLY A 117 -2.50 -39.81 -10.42
C GLY A 117 -3.93 -39.79 -10.98
N GLU A 118 -4.75 -38.85 -10.51
CA GLU A 118 -6.11 -38.61 -11.05
C GLU A 118 -6.10 -37.63 -12.23
#